data_56dcd75cc285a1e40ae17434295bb33d
#
_entry.id   56dcd75cc285a1e40ae17434295bb33d
#
_cell.length_a   1.000
_cell.length_b   1.000
_cell.length_c   1.000
_cell.angle_alpha   90.00
_cell.angle_beta   90.00
_cell.angle_gamma   90.00
#
_symmetry.space_group_name_H-M   'P 1'
#
loop_
_entity.id
_entity.type
_entity.pdbx_description
1 polymer ?
#
loop_
_entity_poly.entity_id
_entity_poly.type
_entity_poly.pdbx_seq_one_letter_code
_entity_poly.pdbx_strand_id
1 'polypeptide(L)'
;MAKKSRRLVLAAAIAALGAASAPASADMETLLEKLHDKGVLSDDDYQEMRTEARAERRNQALKDAKEEEKKAQPAPDSARFKMSEALKSVELFGDLRLRYEDRIARAASDTATSESRERFRYAFRVGLRGDVGDSFFYGLRLDTGQYGRSAWVTMADDNRNNTSKSSQAAKFSDGVNVGLAFIGWKPADWVQVIVGRQANPLFTSSLVWDPDITPEGLSEKFAYKLNDNATLFATAGQFLYSQVGNRTGAWNNAVMQSPSLGFGSAQSSMLFAYEAGGQYKFAEETAAKAAINYYRYRLTADDTFFTTNFQGLGGASDLGIKNLQVVEIPVEFRFPVASLSGAVFGEYAWNIDGNRRASFSAYPTQTGENKAWMLGLSLASSGVPQGLQQGPTLGSSAKKGTWEVRTYYQRIQQFALDQNMIDSDFFERTNMEGYFIAGAYSPVNGIITTLRYGNGKRLNDSMSTGGFNDDSSAVGTINKYQLLQADLTLRF
;
A
#
# COMPACT_ATOMS: atom_id res chain seq x y z
N MET A 1 29.70 67.71 -33.67
CA MET A 1 29.72 66.55 -34.54
C MET A 1 30.58 65.37 -34.03
N ALA A 2 31.56 65.59 -33.20
CA ALA A 2 32.44 64.52 -32.69
C ALA A 2 31.77 63.53 -31.66
N LYS A 3 30.74 63.95 -30.92
CA LYS A 3 30.05 63.08 -29.94
C LYS A 3 29.12 62.01 -30.57
N LYS A 4 28.53 62.28 -31.75
CA LYS A 4 27.67 61.32 -32.45
C LYS A 4 28.44 60.19 -33.14
N SER A 5 29.65 60.53 -33.69
CA SER A 5 30.47 59.49 -34.36
C SER A 5 31.11 58.50 -33.39
N ARG A 6 31.46 58.95 -32.16
CA ARG A 6 31.96 58.03 -31.11
C ARG A 6 30.88 57.05 -30.59
N ARG A 7 29.62 57.51 -30.48
CA ARG A 7 28.48 56.62 -30.10
C ARG A 7 28.18 55.55 -31.15
N LEU A 8 28.32 55.87 -32.44
CA LEU A 8 28.08 54.93 -33.53
C LEU A 8 29.18 53.86 -33.61
N VAL A 9 30.42 54.18 -33.36
CA VAL A 9 31.55 53.25 -33.37
C VAL A 9 31.49 52.31 -32.15
N LEU A 10 31.05 52.83 -30.98
CA LEU A 10 30.89 52.03 -29.78
C LEU A 10 29.67 51.06 -29.87
N ALA A 11 28.56 51.54 -30.44
CA ALA A 11 27.39 50.70 -30.71
C ALA A 11 27.66 49.56 -31.73
N ALA A 12 28.48 49.85 -32.75
CA ALA A 12 28.90 48.84 -33.72
C ALA A 12 29.87 47.79 -33.14
N ALA A 13 30.73 48.19 -32.17
CA ALA A 13 31.60 47.26 -31.44
C ALA A 13 30.83 46.35 -30.49
N ILE A 14 29.76 46.85 -29.87
CA ILE A 14 28.87 46.07 -29.00
C ILE A 14 28.04 45.07 -29.82
N ALA A 15 27.55 45.47 -30.97
CA ALA A 15 26.81 44.59 -31.89
C ALA A 15 27.68 43.47 -32.52
N ALA A 16 28.97 43.72 -32.73
CA ALA A 16 29.90 42.71 -33.28
C ALA A 16 30.35 41.67 -32.24
N LEU A 17 30.29 41.99 -30.93
CA LEU A 17 30.59 41.06 -29.83
C LEU A 17 29.39 40.18 -29.42
N GLY A 18 28.15 40.54 -29.81
CA GLY A 18 26.93 39.77 -29.54
C GLY A 18 26.70 38.56 -30.46
N ALA A 19 27.56 38.33 -31.47
CA ALA A 19 27.37 37.26 -32.46
C ALA A 19 28.20 36.00 -32.22
N ALA A 20 28.94 35.92 -31.08
CA ALA A 20 29.70 34.73 -30.70
C ALA A 20 29.10 34.11 -29.44
N SER A 21 28.59 32.91 -29.58
CA SER A 21 27.92 32.03 -28.61
C SER A 21 28.58 31.95 -27.22
N ALA A 22 27.82 32.32 -26.19
CA ALA A 22 27.87 32.11 -24.75
C ALA A 22 29.15 31.58 -24.05
N PRO A 23 29.55 32.14 -22.88
CA PRO A 23 28.85 32.94 -21.87
C PRO A 23 29.45 34.36 -21.69
N ALA A 24 29.01 35.30 -22.49
CA ALA A 24 29.56 36.66 -22.49
C ALA A 24 28.93 37.66 -21.54
N SER A 25 28.05 37.25 -20.62
CA SER A 25 27.25 38.18 -19.81
C SER A 25 27.94 38.73 -18.56
N ALA A 26 28.96 38.04 -18.04
CA ALA A 26 29.79 38.54 -16.95
C ALA A 26 30.84 39.57 -17.46
N ASP A 27 31.15 39.52 -18.73
CA ASP A 27 32.21 40.33 -19.36
C ASP A 27 31.80 41.79 -19.63
N MET A 28 30.52 42.06 -19.93
CA MET A 28 30.07 43.40 -20.32
C MET A 28 30.07 44.42 -19.15
N GLU A 29 29.58 43.99 -17.98
CA GLU A 29 29.60 44.88 -16.78
C GLU A 29 31.04 45.15 -16.35
N THR A 30 31.89 44.14 -16.37
CA THR A 30 33.32 44.27 -16.06
C THR A 30 34.05 45.14 -17.10
N LEU A 31 33.64 45.05 -18.37
CA LEU A 31 34.21 45.91 -19.43
C LEU A 31 33.80 47.36 -19.24
N LEU A 32 32.52 47.63 -18.94
CA LEU A 32 32.03 48.98 -18.67
C LEU A 32 32.70 49.61 -17.44
N GLU A 33 32.90 48.82 -16.40
CA GLU A 33 33.61 49.26 -15.19
C GLU A 33 35.07 49.62 -15.48
N LYS A 34 35.80 48.76 -16.22
CA LYS A 34 37.18 49.01 -16.63
C LYS A 34 37.33 50.24 -17.57
N LEU A 35 36.35 50.51 -18.44
CA LEU A 35 36.35 51.68 -19.29
C LEU A 35 36.07 52.99 -18.51
N HIS A 36 35.22 52.92 -17.53
CA HIS A 36 34.96 53.98 -16.58
C HIS A 36 36.18 54.28 -15.72
N ASP A 37 36.81 53.28 -15.10
CA ASP A 37 38.03 53.41 -14.29
C ASP A 37 39.20 54.01 -15.05
N LYS A 38 39.27 53.75 -16.35
CA LYS A 38 40.28 54.31 -17.28
C LYS A 38 39.94 55.72 -17.75
N GLY A 39 38.84 56.31 -17.30
CA GLY A 39 38.40 57.64 -17.69
C GLY A 39 37.95 57.78 -19.17
N VAL A 40 37.64 56.64 -19.83
CA VAL A 40 37.13 56.62 -21.19
C VAL A 40 35.63 56.91 -21.27
N LEU A 41 34.89 56.58 -20.22
CA LEU A 41 33.47 56.85 -20.03
C LEU A 41 33.30 57.92 -18.92
N SER A 42 32.40 58.87 -19.17
CA SER A 42 31.97 59.78 -18.11
C SER A 42 30.99 59.06 -17.15
N ASP A 43 30.80 59.56 -15.93
CA ASP A 43 29.87 58.99 -14.95
C ASP A 43 28.45 58.85 -15.55
N ASP A 44 27.99 59.86 -16.27
CA ASP A 44 26.66 59.82 -16.91
C ASP A 44 26.58 58.76 -18.01
N ASP A 45 27.58 58.69 -18.89
CA ASP A 45 27.62 57.70 -19.95
C ASP A 45 27.73 56.26 -19.38
N TYR A 46 28.48 56.09 -18.28
CA TYR A 46 28.61 54.79 -17.58
C TYR A 46 27.27 54.33 -17.02
N GLN A 47 26.52 55.19 -16.32
CA GLN A 47 25.21 54.86 -15.74
C GLN A 47 24.18 54.59 -16.84
N GLU A 48 24.18 55.36 -17.91
CA GLU A 48 23.27 55.13 -19.05
C GLU A 48 23.53 53.74 -19.69
N MET A 49 24.78 53.44 -20.06
CA MET A 49 25.15 52.17 -20.67
C MET A 49 24.94 50.95 -19.76
N ARG A 50 25.22 51.13 -18.49
CA ARG A 50 24.94 50.07 -17.46
C ARG A 50 23.46 49.79 -17.35
N THR A 51 22.61 50.80 -17.41
CA THR A 51 21.16 50.65 -17.35
C THR A 51 20.62 49.99 -18.61
N GLU A 52 21.14 50.34 -19.79
CA GLU A 52 20.80 49.69 -21.05
C GLU A 52 21.24 48.22 -21.10
N ALA A 53 22.45 47.90 -20.67
CA ALA A 53 22.96 46.52 -20.62
C ALA A 53 22.14 45.66 -19.66
N ARG A 54 21.66 46.20 -18.52
CA ARG A 54 20.75 45.50 -17.62
C ARG A 54 19.36 45.28 -18.21
N ALA A 55 18.83 46.26 -18.94
CA ALA A 55 17.56 46.14 -19.64
C ALA A 55 17.60 45.08 -20.75
N GLU A 56 18.70 45.06 -21.54
CA GLU A 56 18.92 44.01 -22.54
C GLU A 56 19.05 42.63 -21.93
N ARG A 57 19.80 42.46 -20.83
CA ARG A 57 19.88 41.19 -20.09
C ARG A 57 18.52 40.71 -19.62
N ARG A 58 17.72 41.61 -19.07
CA ARG A 58 16.36 41.26 -18.62
C ARG A 58 15.47 40.82 -19.77
N ASN A 59 15.57 41.51 -20.90
CA ASN A 59 14.83 41.16 -22.10
C ASN A 59 15.29 39.85 -22.72
N GLN A 60 16.59 39.57 -22.69
CA GLN A 60 17.14 38.29 -23.16
C GLN A 60 16.72 37.15 -22.22
N ALA A 61 16.85 37.32 -20.91
CA ALA A 61 16.39 36.31 -19.91
C ALA A 61 14.88 36.03 -20.03
N LEU A 62 14.07 37.06 -20.36
CA LEU A 62 12.64 36.86 -20.62
C LEU A 62 12.36 36.13 -21.92
N LYS A 63 13.21 36.32 -22.95
CA LYS A 63 13.11 35.56 -24.21
C LYS A 63 13.53 34.11 -24.00
N ASP A 64 14.64 33.88 -23.29
CA ASP A 64 15.17 32.56 -23.01
C ASP A 64 14.18 31.77 -22.11
N ALA A 65 13.58 32.40 -21.09
CA ALA A 65 12.52 31.81 -20.27
C ALA A 65 11.26 31.47 -21.09
N LYS A 66 10.86 32.32 -22.04
CA LYS A 66 9.76 32.03 -22.97
C LYS A 66 10.10 30.92 -23.99
N GLU A 67 11.35 30.81 -24.38
CA GLU A 67 11.81 29.68 -25.23
C GLU A 67 11.92 28.39 -24.46
N GLU A 68 12.36 28.43 -23.19
CA GLU A 68 12.32 27.26 -22.30
C GLU A 68 10.87 26.83 -21.97
N GLU A 69 9.97 27.79 -21.74
CA GLU A 69 8.56 27.51 -21.57
C GLU A 69 7.91 26.93 -22.85
N LYS A 70 8.31 27.38 -24.03
CA LYS A 70 7.91 26.79 -25.33
C LYS A 70 8.52 25.39 -25.54
N LYS A 71 9.73 25.13 -25.07
CA LYS A 71 10.38 23.82 -25.14
C LYS A 71 9.83 22.87 -24.08
N ALA A 72 9.35 23.40 -22.95
CA ALA A 72 8.67 22.66 -21.90
C ALA A 72 7.18 22.38 -22.20
N GLN A 73 6.59 23.09 -23.19
CA GLN A 73 5.29 22.66 -23.71
C GLN A 73 5.49 21.34 -24.47
N PRO A 74 4.76 20.28 -24.14
CA PRO A 74 4.87 19.03 -24.87
C PRO A 74 4.64 19.32 -26.35
N ALA A 75 5.57 18.87 -27.18
CA ALA A 75 5.50 19.04 -28.64
C ALA A 75 4.12 18.57 -29.12
N PRO A 76 3.38 19.40 -29.88
CA PRO A 76 2.11 18.95 -30.40
C PRO A 76 2.34 17.70 -31.26
N ASP A 77 1.68 16.61 -30.87
CA ASP A 77 1.50 15.35 -31.60
C ASP A 77 2.61 14.29 -31.68
N SER A 78 3.84 14.49 -31.24
CA SER A 78 4.88 13.45 -31.38
C SER A 78 5.10 12.58 -30.11
N ALA A 79 4.50 12.93 -28.97
CA ALA A 79 4.57 12.17 -27.73
C ALA A 79 3.20 11.65 -27.24
N ARG A 80 2.19 11.66 -28.10
CA ARG A 80 0.94 10.96 -27.78
C ARG A 80 1.21 9.48 -27.91
N PHE A 81 1.25 8.77 -26.77
CA PHE A 81 1.04 7.32 -26.78
C PHE A 81 -0.26 7.06 -27.54
N LYS A 82 -0.17 6.45 -28.72
CA LYS A 82 -1.36 5.94 -29.42
C LYS A 82 -1.93 4.85 -28.51
N MET A 83 -2.90 5.19 -27.69
CA MET A 83 -3.71 4.20 -27.01
C MET A 83 -4.54 3.47 -28.05
N SER A 84 -4.73 2.17 -27.85
CA SER A 84 -5.69 1.40 -28.64
C SER A 84 -7.05 2.08 -28.59
N GLU A 85 -7.77 2.13 -29.69
CA GLU A 85 -9.15 2.66 -29.75
C GLU A 85 -10.10 1.96 -28.79
N ALA A 86 -9.76 0.73 -28.36
CA ALA A 86 -10.49 -0.01 -27.35
C ALA A 86 -10.38 0.59 -25.94
N LEU A 87 -9.29 1.32 -25.61
CA LEU A 87 -9.07 1.92 -24.30
C LEU A 87 -9.72 3.29 -24.23
N LYS A 88 -10.80 3.43 -23.46
CA LYS A 88 -11.51 4.69 -23.23
C LYS A 88 -10.83 5.61 -22.24
N SER A 89 -10.21 5.02 -21.21
CA SER A 89 -9.49 5.75 -20.18
C SER A 89 -8.25 4.99 -19.73
N VAL A 90 -7.21 5.74 -19.32
CA VAL A 90 -6.02 5.22 -18.64
C VAL A 90 -5.66 6.19 -17.54
N GLU A 91 -5.67 5.71 -16.32
CA GLU A 91 -5.26 6.44 -15.12
C GLU A 91 -3.99 5.79 -14.56
N LEU A 92 -2.96 6.59 -14.37
CA LEU A 92 -1.77 6.22 -13.61
C LEU A 92 -2.06 6.47 -12.13
N PHE A 93 -1.80 5.48 -11.29
CA PHE A 93 -1.96 5.61 -9.84
C PHE A 93 -0.84 4.90 -9.11
N GLY A 94 -0.60 5.30 -7.86
CA GLY A 94 0.42 4.64 -7.07
C GLY A 94 0.71 5.31 -5.74
N ASP A 95 1.68 4.75 -5.04
CA ASP A 95 2.24 5.33 -3.83
C ASP A 95 3.72 4.94 -3.64
N LEU A 96 4.46 5.87 -3.03
CA LEU A 96 5.77 5.62 -2.45
C LEU A 96 5.65 5.80 -0.94
N ARG A 97 6.07 4.80 -0.18
CA ARG A 97 6.03 4.80 1.28
C ARG A 97 7.42 4.58 1.85
N LEU A 98 7.74 5.33 2.87
CA LEU A 98 8.91 5.14 3.72
C LEU A 98 8.42 4.86 5.13
N ARG A 99 8.99 3.86 5.81
CA ARG A 99 8.61 3.45 7.16
C ARG A 99 9.83 3.28 8.05
N TYR A 100 9.75 3.83 9.24
CA TYR A 100 10.49 3.35 10.41
C TYR A 100 9.60 2.41 11.21
N GLU A 101 10.11 1.27 11.62
CA GLU A 101 9.38 0.28 12.40
C GLU A 101 10.28 -0.22 13.54
N ASP A 102 9.72 -0.21 14.76
CA ASP A 102 10.27 -0.89 15.93
C ASP A 102 9.26 -1.94 16.40
N ARG A 103 9.70 -3.18 16.46
CA ARG A 103 8.88 -4.35 16.81
C ARG A 103 9.56 -5.15 17.90
N ILE A 104 8.84 -5.41 18.97
CA ILE A 104 9.32 -6.17 20.12
C ILE A 104 8.39 -7.35 20.36
N ALA A 105 8.90 -8.57 20.23
CA ALA A 105 8.20 -9.80 20.55
C ALA A 105 8.95 -10.53 21.69
N ARG A 106 8.32 -10.64 22.86
CA ARG A 106 8.88 -11.33 24.02
C ARG A 106 8.34 -12.74 24.09
N ALA A 107 9.24 -13.70 24.26
CA ALA A 107 8.89 -15.11 24.41
C ALA A 107 8.11 -15.39 25.69
N ALA A 108 7.48 -16.56 25.73
CA ALA A 108 6.69 -17.03 26.88
C ALA A 108 7.56 -17.46 28.08
N SER A 109 8.84 -17.74 27.86
CA SER A 109 9.78 -18.09 28.92
C SER A 109 11.09 -17.33 28.77
N ASP A 110 11.79 -17.11 29.88
CA ASP A 110 13.08 -16.40 29.90
C ASP A 110 14.19 -17.17 29.19
N THR A 111 14.02 -18.47 28.98
CA THR A 111 14.97 -19.32 28.25
C THR A 111 14.70 -19.36 26.74
N ALA A 112 13.55 -18.84 26.28
CA ALA A 112 13.21 -18.79 24.88
C ALA A 112 13.67 -17.50 24.22
N THR A 113 13.92 -17.56 22.92
CA THR A 113 14.34 -16.39 22.13
C THR A 113 13.24 -15.33 22.11
N SER A 114 13.63 -14.10 22.44
CA SER A 114 12.84 -12.89 22.25
C SER A 114 13.46 -12.06 21.14
N GLU A 115 12.67 -11.31 20.42
CA GLU A 115 13.12 -10.47 19.30
C GLU A 115 12.81 -9.00 19.60
N SER A 116 13.79 -8.12 19.31
CA SER A 116 13.61 -6.69 19.21
C SER A 116 14.21 -6.26 17.87
N ARG A 117 13.38 -5.71 17.00
CA ARG A 117 13.75 -5.44 15.62
C ARG A 117 13.40 -4.01 15.24
N GLU A 118 14.43 -3.21 15.01
CA GLU A 118 14.33 -1.88 14.43
C GLU A 118 14.72 -1.94 12.95
N ARG A 119 13.92 -1.31 12.07
CA ARG A 119 14.21 -1.31 10.65
C ARG A 119 13.61 -0.12 9.92
N PHE A 120 14.29 0.28 8.85
CA PHE A 120 13.75 1.16 7.84
C PHE A 120 13.25 0.33 6.66
N ARG A 121 12.09 0.69 6.13
CA ARG A 121 11.45 -0.01 5.00
C ARG A 121 11.01 1.00 3.95
N TYR A 122 10.89 0.54 2.72
CA TYR A 122 10.19 1.26 1.67
C TYR A 122 9.20 0.34 0.96
N ALA A 123 8.18 0.94 0.36
CA ALA A 123 7.28 0.26 -0.56
C ALA A 123 6.95 1.22 -1.70
N PHE A 124 7.04 0.74 -2.93
CA PHE A 124 6.64 1.47 -4.12
C PHE A 124 5.63 0.64 -4.90
N ARG A 125 4.51 1.27 -5.23
CA ARG A 125 3.45 0.67 -6.03
C ARG A 125 3.09 1.62 -7.15
N VAL A 126 3.03 1.11 -8.37
CA VAL A 126 2.62 1.87 -9.56
C VAL A 126 1.70 1.02 -10.41
N GLY A 127 0.63 1.59 -10.89
CA GLY A 127 -0.38 0.85 -11.66
C GLY A 127 -1.08 1.71 -12.69
N LEU A 128 -1.76 1.01 -13.57
CA LEU A 128 -2.65 1.55 -14.60
C LEU A 128 -4.03 0.94 -14.40
N ARG A 129 -5.06 1.77 -14.51
CA ARG A 129 -6.44 1.32 -14.53
C ARG A 129 -7.24 2.13 -15.54
N GLY A 130 -8.37 1.58 -15.98
CA GLY A 130 -9.21 2.30 -16.93
C GLY A 130 -10.33 1.44 -17.48
N ASP A 131 -11.05 2.03 -18.44
CA ASP A 131 -12.20 1.43 -19.08
C ASP A 131 -11.85 0.95 -20.50
N VAL A 132 -12.51 -0.15 -20.90
CA VAL A 132 -12.41 -0.77 -22.23
C VAL A 132 -13.81 -0.94 -22.79
N GLY A 133 -14.08 -0.32 -23.93
CA GLY A 133 -15.44 -0.32 -24.46
C GLY A 133 -16.46 0.27 -23.48
N ASP A 134 -17.69 -0.24 -23.47
CA ASP A 134 -18.80 0.35 -22.69
C ASP A 134 -19.01 -0.30 -21.31
N SER A 135 -18.50 -1.51 -21.11
CA SER A 135 -18.81 -2.27 -19.90
C SER A 135 -17.62 -3.00 -19.28
N PHE A 136 -16.45 -2.94 -19.89
CA PHE A 136 -15.25 -3.59 -19.37
C PHE A 136 -14.33 -2.55 -18.72
N PHE A 137 -13.55 -3.01 -17.74
CA PHE A 137 -12.50 -2.23 -17.10
C PHE A 137 -11.33 -3.14 -16.73
N TYR A 138 -10.18 -2.55 -16.45
CA TYR A 138 -8.96 -3.30 -16.14
C TYR A 138 -8.16 -2.63 -15.04
N GLY A 139 -7.28 -3.39 -14.44
CA GLY A 139 -6.27 -2.89 -13.51
C GLY A 139 -5.00 -3.73 -13.56
N LEU A 140 -3.88 -3.04 -13.60
CA LEU A 140 -2.54 -3.60 -13.48
C LEU A 140 -1.77 -2.80 -12.44
N ARG A 141 -1.09 -3.46 -11.50
CA ARG A 141 -0.21 -2.79 -10.53
C ARG A 141 1.04 -3.62 -10.30
N LEU A 142 2.16 -2.95 -10.31
CA LEU A 142 3.45 -3.49 -9.92
C LEU A 142 3.79 -2.97 -8.51
N ASP A 143 4.22 -3.89 -7.67
CA ASP A 143 4.57 -3.63 -6.28
C ASP A 143 6.01 -4.06 -6.03
N THR A 144 6.79 -3.28 -5.28
CA THR A 144 8.03 -3.79 -4.71
C THR A 144 7.73 -4.93 -3.74
N GLY A 145 8.71 -5.75 -3.40
CA GLY A 145 8.55 -6.79 -2.39
C GLY A 145 9.57 -7.91 -2.53
N GLN A 146 9.87 -8.54 -1.42
CA GLN A 146 10.84 -9.63 -1.38
C GLN A 146 10.23 -10.98 -1.71
N TYR A 147 8.98 -11.26 -1.27
CA TYR A 147 8.39 -12.60 -1.29
C TYR A 147 6.93 -12.64 -1.78
N GLY A 148 6.46 -11.59 -2.46
CA GLY A 148 5.14 -11.59 -3.13
C GLY A 148 3.91 -11.41 -2.23
N ARG A 149 4.06 -11.32 -0.90
CA ARG A 149 2.93 -11.10 0.02
C ARG A 149 2.74 -9.63 0.41
N SER A 150 3.82 -8.89 0.57
CA SER A 150 3.80 -7.49 0.97
C SER A 150 4.68 -6.66 0.06
N ALA A 151 4.30 -5.42 -0.20
CA ALA A 151 5.09 -4.46 -0.96
C ALA A 151 6.30 -3.91 -0.17
N TRP A 152 6.38 -4.20 1.12
CA TRP A 152 7.43 -3.67 1.98
C TRP A 152 8.76 -4.38 1.79
N VAL A 153 9.80 -3.59 1.57
CA VAL A 153 11.20 -4.01 1.48
C VAL A 153 11.97 -3.41 2.64
N THR A 154 12.72 -4.22 3.38
CA THR A 154 13.61 -3.75 4.43
C THR A 154 14.90 -3.21 3.81
N MET A 155 15.27 -1.97 4.14
CA MET A 155 16.49 -1.35 3.64
C MET A 155 17.71 -2.07 4.20
N ALA A 156 18.72 -2.28 3.36
CA ALA A 156 19.97 -2.98 3.71
C ALA A 156 19.80 -4.41 4.26
N ASP A 157 18.64 -5.05 4.00
CA ASP A 157 18.44 -6.46 4.34
C ASP A 157 19.10 -7.35 3.30
N ASP A 158 20.23 -7.93 3.65
CA ASP A 158 21.03 -8.82 2.82
C ASP A 158 20.83 -10.31 3.16
N ASN A 159 19.94 -10.61 4.10
CA ASN A 159 19.70 -11.96 4.62
C ASN A 159 19.00 -12.90 3.62
N ARG A 160 18.87 -12.49 2.36
CA ARG A 160 18.12 -13.22 1.32
C ARG A 160 18.70 -14.55 0.90
N ASN A 161 19.99 -14.76 1.10
CA ASN A 161 20.67 -15.92 0.53
C ASN A 161 21.41 -16.78 1.55
N ASN A 162 21.15 -16.60 2.86
CA ASN A 162 21.82 -17.40 3.91
C ASN A 162 23.33 -17.54 3.70
N THR A 163 23.95 -16.57 3.08
CA THR A 163 25.39 -16.48 2.96
C THR A 163 25.85 -15.36 3.87
N SER A 164 26.75 -15.67 4.77
CA SER A 164 27.43 -14.81 5.76
C SER A 164 28.06 -13.52 5.21
N LYS A 165 27.38 -12.81 4.33
CA LYS A 165 27.83 -11.57 3.72
C LYS A 165 27.07 -10.38 4.28
N SER A 166 27.11 -10.24 5.58
CA SER A 166 26.43 -9.23 6.39
C SER A 166 26.91 -7.79 6.19
N SER A 167 27.65 -7.46 5.14
CA SER A 167 28.26 -6.13 5.05
C SER A 167 28.15 -5.45 3.69
N GLN A 168 27.29 -5.92 2.81
CA GLN A 168 27.20 -5.36 1.45
C GLN A 168 25.97 -4.46 1.29
N ALA A 169 25.86 -3.45 2.14
CA ALA A 169 24.78 -2.46 2.10
C ALA A 169 24.35 -2.12 0.67
N ALA A 170 23.05 -2.31 0.38
CA ALA A 170 22.37 -1.85 -0.83
C ALA A 170 22.89 -2.39 -2.19
N LYS A 171 23.62 -3.50 -2.24
CA LYS A 171 24.08 -4.09 -3.51
C LYS A 171 23.11 -5.09 -4.14
N PHE A 172 22.04 -5.46 -3.43
CA PHE A 172 21.06 -6.43 -3.93
C PHE A 172 19.84 -5.70 -4.45
N SER A 173 19.38 -6.11 -5.61
CA SER A 173 18.11 -5.61 -6.18
C SER A 173 16.92 -6.26 -5.48
N ASP A 174 15.96 -5.45 -5.12
CA ASP A 174 14.68 -5.91 -4.63
C ASP A 174 13.79 -6.37 -5.79
N GLY A 175 12.89 -7.30 -5.51
CA GLY A 175 11.98 -7.82 -6.51
C GLY A 175 10.86 -6.82 -6.83
N VAL A 176 10.32 -6.97 -8.04
CA VAL A 176 9.06 -6.35 -8.45
C VAL A 176 8.06 -7.46 -8.71
N ASN A 177 6.90 -7.35 -8.08
CA ASN A 177 5.83 -8.33 -8.16
C ASN A 177 4.61 -7.72 -8.84
N VAL A 178 3.77 -8.59 -9.42
CA VAL A 178 2.45 -8.16 -9.91
C VAL A 178 1.49 -8.09 -8.72
N GLY A 179 1.14 -6.88 -8.29
CA GLY A 179 0.21 -6.64 -7.19
C GLY A 179 -1.25 -6.74 -7.62
N LEU A 180 -1.60 -6.29 -8.83
CA LEU A 180 -2.92 -6.45 -9.46
C LEU A 180 -2.75 -6.82 -10.93
N ALA A 181 -3.62 -7.69 -11.43
CA ALA A 181 -3.75 -8.02 -12.85
C ALA A 181 -5.14 -8.61 -13.09
N PHE A 182 -6.09 -7.78 -13.48
CA PHE A 182 -7.47 -8.22 -13.63
C PHE A 182 -8.17 -7.53 -14.80
N ILE A 183 -9.23 -8.20 -15.28
CA ILE A 183 -10.25 -7.65 -16.16
C ILE A 183 -11.57 -7.73 -15.42
N GLY A 184 -12.33 -6.64 -15.45
CA GLY A 184 -13.65 -6.53 -14.88
C GLY A 184 -14.70 -6.29 -15.96
N TRP A 185 -15.91 -6.73 -15.69
CA TRP A 185 -17.10 -6.54 -16.53
C TRP A 185 -18.28 -6.03 -15.70
N LYS A 186 -18.91 -4.96 -16.16
CA LYS A 186 -20.11 -4.35 -15.58
C LYS A 186 -21.27 -4.46 -16.58
N PRO A 187 -21.98 -5.61 -16.61
CA PRO A 187 -23.13 -5.78 -17.52
C PRO A 187 -24.31 -4.88 -17.16
N ALA A 188 -24.39 -4.45 -15.91
CA ALA A 188 -25.37 -3.52 -15.40
C ALA A 188 -24.78 -2.74 -14.22
N ASP A 189 -25.38 -1.61 -13.84
CA ASP A 189 -24.89 -0.73 -12.76
C ASP A 189 -24.82 -1.42 -11.39
N TRP A 190 -25.64 -2.47 -11.20
CA TRP A 190 -25.75 -3.22 -9.95
C TRP A 190 -24.97 -4.55 -9.95
N VAL A 191 -24.24 -4.89 -11.06
CA VAL A 191 -23.45 -6.12 -11.21
C VAL A 191 -22.04 -5.79 -11.65
N GLN A 192 -21.07 -6.38 -11.00
CA GLN A 192 -19.64 -6.33 -11.37
C GLN A 192 -19.03 -7.70 -11.23
N VAL A 193 -18.37 -8.17 -12.28
CA VAL A 193 -17.61 -9.42 -12.31
C VAL A 193 -16.15 -9.09 -12.54
N ILE A 194 -15.24 -9.67 -11.76
CA ILE A 194 -13.79 -9.46 -11.90
C ILE A 194 -13.08 -10.82 -11.97
N VAL A 195 -12.19 -10.97 -12.92
CA VAL A 195 -11.33 -12.15 -13.09
C VAL A 195 -9.87 -11.73 -13.06
N GLY A 196 -9.06 -12.44 -12.26
CA GLY A 196 -7.63 -12.20 -12.12
C GLY A 196 -7.20 -11.91 -10.70
N ARG A 197 -6.01 -11.28 -10.55
CA ARG A 197 -5.48 -10.83 -9.27
C ARG A 197 -6.05 -9.44 -8.96
N GLN A 198 -6.87 -9.34 -7.93
CA GLN A 198 -7.70 -8.18 -7.65
C GLN A 198 -7.58 -7.73 -6.20
N ALA A 199 -8.02 -6.51 -5.91
CA ALA A 199 -8.21 -6.08 -4.52
C ALA A 199 -9.30 -6.94 -3.85
N ASN A 200 -9.21 -7.11 -2.52
CA ASN A 200 -10.25 -7.82 -1.77
C ASN A 200 -11.62 -7.18 -2.03
N PRO A 201 -12.61 -7.94 -2.55
CA PRO A 201 -13.91 -7.41 -2.90
C PRO A 201 -14.89 -7.31 -1.72
N LEU A 202 -14.56 -7.86 -0.56
CA LEU A 202 -15.44 -8.00 0.59
C LEU A 202 -15.41 -6.77 1.50
N PHE A 203 -16.49 -6.55 2.23
CA PHE A 203 -16.53 -5.65 3.37
C PHE A 203 -16.01 -6.40 4.61
N THR A 204 -14.76 -6.17 4.96
CA THR A 204 -14.02 -6.85 6.04
C THR A 204 -12.93 -5.93 6.59
N SER A 205 -12.21 -6.37 7.62
CA SER A 205 -11.08 -5.65 8.20
C SER A 205 -9.79 -6.47 8.24
N SER A 206 -8.73 -5.85 8.75
CA SER A 206 -7.44 -6.48 9.01
C SER A 206 -7.49 -7.61 10.05
N LEU A 207 -8.56 -7.72 10.82
CA LEU A 207 -8.75 -8.84 11.75
C LEU A 207 -8.79 -10.19 11.01
N VAL A 208 -9.49 -10.24 9.86
CA VAL A 208 -9.72 -11.48 9.09
C VAL A 208 -8.88 -11.52 7.82
N TRP A 209 -8.63 -10.36 7.19
CA TRP A 209 -7.96 -10.31 5.89
C TRP A 209 -6.89 -9.22 5.85
N ASP A 210 -5.63 -9.64 5.70
CA ASP A 210 -4.49 -8.75 5.51
C ASP A 210 -4.66 -7.91 4.22
N PRO A 211 -4.59 -6.57 4.28
CA PRO A 211 -4.74 -5.69 3.13
C PRO A 211 -3.70 -5.88 2.04
N ASP A 212 -2.56 -6.42 2.37
CA ASP A 212 -1.50 -6.71 1.41
C ASP A 212 -1.82 -7.96 0.56
N ILE A 213 -2.81 -8.78 0.97
CA ILE A 213 -3.23 -9.97 0.23
C ILE A 213 -4.26 -9.60 -0.83
N THR A 214 -3.86 -9.69 -2.10
CA THR A 214 -4.71 -9.52 -3.27
C THR A 214 -5.13 -10.90 -3.81
N PRO A 215 -6.42 -11.29 -3.70
CA PRO A 215 -6.87 -12.61 -4.12
C PRO A 215 -6.80 -12.81 -5.63
N GLU A 216 -6.56 -14.04 -6.05
CA GLU A 216 -6.52 -14.47 -7.44
C GLU A 216 -7.70 -15.38 -7.75
N GLY A 217 -8.52 -15.00 -8.72
CA GLY A 217 -9.70 -15.79 -9.09
C GLY A 217 -10.82 -14.97 -9.67
N LEU A 218 -12.04 -15.39 -9.37
CA LEU A 218 -13.27 -14.79 -9.83
C LEU A 218 -13.99 -14.15 -8.64
N SER A 219 -14.56 -12.95 -8.82
CA SER A 219 -15.53 -12.37 -7.90
C SER A 219 -16.72 -11.76 -8.65
N GLU A 220 -17.91 -11.97 -8.10
CA GLU A 220 -19.16 -11.38 -8.52
C GLU A 220 -19.69 -10.48 -7.42
N LYS A 221 -19.89 -9.20 -7.72
CA LYS A 221 -20.42 -8.20 -6.80
C LYS A 221 -21.78 -7.71 -7.27
N PHE A 222 -22.70 -7.63 -6.35
CA PHE A 222 -24.03 -7.10 -6.54
C PHE A 222 -24.25 -5.95 -5.57
N ALA A 223 -24.77 -4.82 -6.05
CA ALA A 223 -25.12 -3.67 -5.21
C ALA A 223 -26.44 -3.06 -5.74
N TYR A 224 -27.53 -3.35 -5.06
CA TYR A 224 -28.87 -2.94 -5.48
C TYR A 224 -29.43 -1.85 -4.56
N LYS A 225 -29.73 -0.70 -5.13
CA LYS A 225 -30.38 0.41 -4.43
C LYS A 225 -31.86 0.13 -4.29
N LEU A 226 -32.33 -0.09 -3.06
CA LEU A 226 -33.77 -0.20 -2.77
C LEU A 226 -34.47 1.16 -2.85
N ASN A 227 -33.78 2.20 -2.39
CA ASN A 227 -34.19 3.60 -2.45
C ASN A 227 -32.96 4.50 -2.23
N ASP A 228 -33.12 5.82 -2.11
CA ASP A 228 -32.01 6.76 -1.94
C ASP A 228 -31.23 6.55 -0.64
N ASN A 229 -31.82 5.91 0.35
CA ASN A 229 -31.21 5.68 1.67
C ASN A 229 -30.70 4.25 1.87
N ALA A 230 -31.26 3.27 1.18
CA ALA A 230 -30.99 1.85 1.42
C ALA A 230 -30.36 1.17 0.21
N THR A 231 -29.23 0.51 0.44
CA THR A 231 -28.54 -0.32 -0.56
C THR A 231 -28.31 -1.71 0.03
N LEU A 232 -28.70 -2.74 -0.69
CA LEU A 232 -28.30 -4.12 -0.42
C LEU A 232 -27.08 -4.47 -1.27
N PHE A 233 -26.18 -5.27 -0.73
CA PHE A 233 -25.04 -5.77 -1.49
C PHE A 233 -24.77 -7.23 -1.19
N ALA A 234 -24.17 -7.92 -2.15
CA ALA A 234 -23.68 -9.29 -2.01
C ALA A 234 -22.42 -9.45 -2.84
N THR A 235 -21.53 -10.31 -2.37
CA THR A 235 -20.31 -10.68 -3.09
C THR A 235 -20.13 -12.19 -3.03
N ALA A 236 -19.78 -12.82 -4.16
CA ALA A 236 -19.28 -14.18 -4.21
C ALA A 236 -17.85 -14.16 -4.73
N GLY A 237 -16.93 -14.86 -4.06
CA GLY A 237 -15.53 -14.99 -4.42
C GLY A 237 -15.13 -16.44 -4.54
N GLN A 238 -14.46 -16.80 -5.65
CA GLN A 238 -13.85 -18.10 -5.88
C GLN A 238 -12.37 -17.88 -6.13
N PHE A 239 -11.57 -18.00 -5.07
CA PHE A 239 -10.16 -17.66 -5.09
C PHE A 239 -9.28 -18.90 -5.01
N LEU A 240 -8.19 -18.89 -5.77
CA LEU A 240 -7.10 -19.83 -5.61
C LEU A 240 -6.38 -19.48 -4.30
N TYR A 241 -6.40 -20.40 -3.34
CA TYR A 241 -5.65 -20.23 -2.10
C TYR A 241 -4.21 -20.69 -2.26
N SER A 242 -4.02 -21.86 -2.89
CA SER A 242 -2.72 -22.35 -3.30
C SER A 242 -2.86 -23.28 -4.50
N GLN A 243 -1.81 -23.34 -5.31
CA GLN A 243 -1.70 -24.29 -6.40
C GLN A 243 -0.42 -25.09 -6.20
N VAL A 244 -0.57 -26.34 -5.76
CA VAL A 244 0.56 -27.25 -5.59
C VAL A 244 0.59 -28.19 -6.78
N GLY A 245 1.61 -28.10 -7.61
CA GLY A 245 1.88 -29.10 -8.63
C GLY A 245 2.21 -30.45 -7.98
N ASN A 246 1.86 -31.59 -8.63
CA ASN A 246 2.21 -32.91 -8.15
C ASN A 246 3.74 -33.04 -8.05
N ARG A 247 4.26 -32.97 -6.82
CA ARG A 247 5.69 -33.02 -6.52
C ARG A 247 6.01 -34.30 -5.78
N THR A 248 6.50 -35.27 -6.52
CA THR A 248 7.22 -36.42 -5.95
C THR A 248 8.67 -35.98 -5.70
N GLY A 249 9.02 -35.61 -4.48
CA GLY A 249 10.42 -35.32 -4.13
C GLY A 249 10.57 -34.39 -2.94
N ALA A 250 11.64 -34.61 -2.18
CA ALA A 250 11.98 -33.85 -0.99
C ALA A 250 12.16 -32.34 -1.29
N TRP A 251 11.70 -31.52 -0.39
CA TRP A 251 11.93 -30.07 -0.39
C TRP A 251 13.43 -29.75 -0.26
N ASN A 252 14.04 -29.45 -1.37
CA ASN A 252 15.31 -28.75 -1.39
C ASN A 252 15.11 -27.50 -2.26
N ASN A 253 15.82 -26.44 -1.96
CA ASN A 253 15.72 -25.08 -2.57
C ASN A 253 15.72 -25.06 -4.12
N ALA A 254 15.95 -26.18 -4.79
CA ALA A 254 15.87 -26.33 -6.24
C ALA A 254 14.43 -26.28 -6.80
N VAL A 255 13.42 -26.37 -5.95
CA VAL A 255 12.00 -26.45 -6.36
C VAL A 255 11.42 -25.11 -6.79
N MET A 256 12.00 -24.00 -6.36
CA MET A 256 11.64 -22.66 -6.85
C MET A 256 12.17 -22.36 -8.27
N GLN A 257 13.07 -23.19 -8.83
CA GLN A 257 13.79 -22.87 -10.07
C GLN A 257 13.37 -23.67 -11.30
N SER A 258 12.46 -24.63 -11.17
CA SER A 258 11.97 -25.38 -12.33
C SER A 258 10.49 -25.67 -12.19
N PRO A 259 9.61 -24.94 -12.88
CA PRO A 259 8.31 -25.47 -13.21
C PRO A 259 8.52 -26.58 -14.21
N SER A 260 8.69 -27.84 -13.76
CA SER A 260 8.47 -28.95 -14.64
C SER A 260 6.99 -28.92 -15.00
N LEU A 261 6.69 -28.48 -16.21
CA LEU A 261 5.37 -28.56 -16.84
C LEU A 261 5.01 -30.04 -17.11
N GLY A 262 4.98 -30.84 -16.05
CA GLY A 262 4.31 -32.12 -16.06
C GLY A 262 2.83 -31.82 -15.86
N PHE A 263 2.02 -32.10 -16.85
CA PHE A 263 0.56 -32.16 -16.78
C PHE A 263 0.08 -33.32 -15.89
N GLY A 264 0.60 -33.41 -14.67
CA GLY A 264 0.02 -34.17 -13.58
C GLY A 264 -1.06 -33.33 -12.92
N SER A 265 -2.14 -33.94 -12.47
CA SER A 265 -3.28 -33.27 -11.82
C SER A 265 -2.83 -32.19 -10.82
N ALA A 266 -2.84 -30.93 -11.26
CA ALA A 266 -2.59 -29.79 -10.39
C ALA A 266 -3.71 -29.77 -9.36
N GLN A 267 -3.34 -29.91 -8.10
CA GLN A 267 -4.29 -29.83 -7.00
C GLN A 267 -4.28 -28.41 -6.48
N SER A 268 -5.42 -27.75 -6.56
CA SER A 268 -5.58 -26.38 -6.11
C SER A 268 -6.44 -26.36 -4.85
N SER A 269 -5.93 -25.74 -3.80
CA SER A 269 -6.76 -25.38 -2.67
C SER A 269 -7.50 -24.09 -3.00
N MET A 270 -8.79 -24.04 -2.67
CA MET A 270 -9.67 -22.93 -2.99
C MET A 270 -10.20 -22.27 -1.72
N LEU A 271 -10.34 -20.96 -1.77
CA LEU A 271 -11.09 -20.16 -0.81
C LEU A 271 -12.37 -19.67 -1.51
N PHE A 272 -13.51 -20.10 -0.99
CA PHE A 272 -14.82 -19.57 -1.35
C PHE A 272 -15.23 -18.56 -0.30
N ALA A 273 -15.54 -17.34 -0.72
CA ALA A 273 -15.97 -16.25 0.15
C ALA A 273 -17.34 -15.73 -0.32
N TYR A 274 -18.28 -15.66 0.59
CA TYR A 274 -19.62 -15.18 0.31
C TYR A 274 -19.97 -14.06 1.28
N GLU A 275 -20.57 -13.00 0.78
CA GLU A 275 -21.00 -11.82 1.54
C GLU A 275 -22.43 -11.51 1.21
N ALA A 276 -23.20 -11.16 2.21
CA ALA A 276 -24.49 -10.50 2.07
C ALA A 276 -24.63 -9.40 3.12
N GLY A 277 -25.02 -8.21 2.70
CA GLY A 277 -25.06 -7.06 3.59
C GLY A 277 -25.93 -5.94 3.12
N GLY A 278 -25.98 -4.89 3.93
CA GLY A 278 -26.73 -3.69 3.64
C GLY A 278 -26.08 -2.44 4.21
N GLN A 279 -26.41 -1.34 3.59
CA GLN A 279 -26.09 0.01 4.07
C GLN A 279 -27.37 0.83 4.12
N TYR A 280 -27.53 1.58 5.21
CA TYR A 280 -28.61 2.53 5.38
C TYR A 280 -28.09 3.90 5.74
N LYS A 281 -28.51 4.94 5.03
CA LYS A 281 -28.22 6.35 5.27
C LYS A 281 -29.37 6.96 6.07
N PHE A 282 -29.09 7.37 7.29
CA PHE A 282 -30.05 8.08 8.14
C PHE A 282 -30.09 9.57 7.82
N ALA A 283 -28.93 10.13 7.43
CA ALA A 283 -28.72 11.49 6.98
C ALA A 283 -27.50 11.54 6.04
N GLU A 284 -27.17 12.71 5.50
CA GLU A 284 -26.07 12.89 4.54
C GLU A 284 -24.74 12.31 5.05
N GLU A 285 -24.40 12.55 6.32
CA GLU A 285 -23.16 12.10 6.95
C GLU A 285 -23.35 10.95 7.98
N THR A 286 -24.60 10.45 8.11
CA THR A 286 -24.93 9.40 9.09
C THR A 286 -25.37 8.13 8.39
N ALA A 287 -24.63 7.04 8.53
CA ALA A 287 -24.94 5.78 7.89
C ALA A 287 -24.47 4.58 8.73
N ALA A 288 -25.23 3.50 8.64
CA ALA A 288 -24.83 2.18 9.13
C ALA A 288 -24.57 1.25 7.95
N LYS A 289 -23.58 0.38 8.09
CA LYS A 289 -23.28 -0.70 7.14
C LYS A 289 -22.96 -1.97 7.95
N ALA A 290 -23.52 -3.09 7.50
CA ALA A 290 -23.27 -4.39 8.10
C ALA A 290 -23.30 -5.49 7.05
N ALA A 291 -22.59 -6.56 7.26
CA ALA A 291 -22.64 -7.75 6.42
C ALA A 291 -22.50 -9.04 7.25
N ILE A 292 -22.77 -10.15 6.61
CA ILE A 292 -22.40 -11.48 7.04
C ILE A 292 -21.51 -12.04 5.94
N ASN A 293 -20.29 -12.42 6.28
CA ASN A 293 -19.34 -13.06 5.41
C ASN A 293 -19.20 -14.53 5.83
N TYR A 294 -19.01 -15.41 4.84
CA TYR A 294 -18.73 -16.82 5.08
C TYR A 294 -17.56 -17.25 4.22
N TYR A 295 -16.51 -17.75 4.89
CA TYR A 295 -15.29 -18.23 4.25
C TYR A 295 -15.21 -19.74 4.37
N ARG A 296 -15.11 -20.42 3.23
CA ARG A 296 -14.98 -21.86 3.14
C ARG A 296 -13.72 -22.24 2.41
N TYR A 297 -12.83 -22.90 3.11
CA TYR A 297 -11.61 -23.45 2.53
C TYR A 297 -11.87 -24.87 2.03
N ARG A 298 -11.49 -25.14 0.78
CA ARG A 298 -11.55 -26.46 0.17
C ARG A 298 -10.13 -26.93 -0.08
N LEU A 299 -9.72 -27.98 0.64
CA LEU A 299 -8.50 -28.72 0.41
C LEU A 299 -8.72 -29.75 -0.68
N THR A 300 -7.73 -30.00 -1.51
CA THR A 300 -7.63 -31.20 -2.34
C THR A 300 -6.96 -32.32 -1.54
N ALA A 301 -7.26 -33.58 -1.85
CA ALA A 301 -7.01 -34.73 -0.98
C ALA A 301 -5.55 -34.96 -0.54
N ASP A 302 -4.57 -34.42 -1.25
CA ASP A 302 -3.14 -34.63 -0.99
C ASP A 302 -2.41 -33.37 -0.51
N ASP A 303 -3.13 -32.35 -0.08
CA ASP A 303 -2.52 -31.10 0.40
C ASP A 303 -2.08 -31.21 1.87
N THR A 304 -1.20 -32.20 2.11
CA THR A 304 -0.57 -32.40 3.42
C THR A 304 0.30 -31.22 3.84
N PHE A 305 0.80 -30.45 2.86
CA PHE A 305 1.61 -29.27 3.12
C PHE A 305 0.86 -28.20 3.93
N PHE A 306 -0.39 -27.90 3.56
CA PHE A 306 -1.23 -26.94 4.28
C PHE A 306 -1.98 -27.58 5.48
N THR A 307 -1.87 -28.87 5.68
CA THR A 307 -2.53 -29.58 6.77
C THR A 307 -1.62 -29.94 7.92
N THR A 308 -0.30 -30.07 7.72
CA THR A 308 0.60 -30.62 8.74
C THR A 308 1.93 -29.88 8.93
N ASN A 309 2.37 -29.07 7.99
CA ASN A 309 3.75 -28.60 7.94
C ASN A 309 3.96 -27.09 7.82
N PHE A 310 2.97 -26.28 8.13
CA PHE A 310 3.29 -24.90 8.47
C PHE A 310 3.92 -24.93 9.86
N GLN A 311 5.21 -25.19 9.89
CA GLN A 311 6.03 -25.07 11.08
C GLN A 311 6.28 -23.57 11.36
N GLY A 312 5.22 -22.86 11.67
CA GLY A 312 5.36 -21.69 12.50
C GLY A 312 5.76 -22.22 13.87
N LEU A 313 7.02 -22.30 14.16
CA LEU A 313 7.70 -22.23 15.46
C LEU A 313 6.93 -22.71 16.71
N GLY A 314 6.06 -23.68 16.63
CA GLY A 314 5.31 -24.14 17.78
C GLY A 314 4.77 -25.57 17.70
N GLY A 315 5.14 -26.31 16.67
CA GLY A 315 4.69 -27.70 16.56
C GLY A 315 3.21 -27.79 16.17
N ALA A 316 2.64 -28.94 16.32
CA ALA A 316 1.33 -29.41 15.83
C ALA A 316 0.07 -28.54 16.09
N SER A 317 0.21 -27.28 16.48
CA SER A 317 -0.90 -26.31 16.61
C SER A 317 -1.28 -25.63 15.32
N ASP A 318 -0.41 -25.66 14.30
CA ASP A 318 -0.65 -25.05 13.01
C ASP A 318 -1.20 -26.09 12.04
N LEU A 319 -2.50 -26.08 11.86
CA LEU A 319 -3.22 -27.00 10.99
C LEU A 319 -3.45 -26.44 9.58
N GLY A 320 -2.77 -25.35 9.23
CA GLY A 320 -3.03 -24.66 7.98
C GLY A 320 -4.52 -24.30 7.85
N ILE A 321 -5.13 -24.67 6.72
CA ILE A 321 -6.55 -24.40 6.44
C ILE A 321 -7.49 -25.58 6.72
N LYS A 322 -6.99 -26.67 7.34
CA LYS A 322 -7.84 -27.83 7.68
C LYS A 322 -8.84 -27.48 8.78
N ASN A 323 -10.09 -27.87 8.59
CA ASN A 323 -11.18 -27.58 9.54
C ASN A 323 -11.32 -26.09 9.83
N LEU A 324 -11.33 -25.28 8.77
CA LEU A 324 -11.48 -23.85 8.82
C LEU A 324 -12.68 -23.42 7.97
N GLN A 325 -13.74 -22.98 8.63
CA GLN A 325 -14.94 -22.39 8.05
C GLN A 325 -15.34 -21.20 8.94
N VAL A 326 -15.14 -20.00 8.43
CA VAL A 326 -15.27 -18.78 9.23
C VAL A 326 -16.55 -18.04 8.84
N VAL A 327 -17.37 -17.71 9.82
CA VAL A 327 -18.44 -16.72 9.68
C VAL A 327 -17.95 -15.44 10.33
N GLU A 328 -18.07 -14.33 9.62
CA GLU A 328 -17.67 -12.98 10.03
C GLU A 328 -18.86 -12.03 9.93
N ILE A 329 -18.97 -11.10 10.88
CA ILE A 329 -20.01 -10.07 10.93
C ILE A 329 -19.33 -8.72 11.12
N PRO A 330 -18.93 -8.04 10.03
CA PRO A 330 -18.41 -6.69 10.06
C PRO A 330 -19.53 -5.66 10.17
N VAL A 331 -19.33 -4.63 11.01
CA VAL A 331 -20.30 -3.56 11.20
C VAL A 331 -19.58 -2.21 11.30
N GLU A 332 -20.22 -1.16 10.79
CA GLU A 332 -19.77 0.21 10.99
C GLU A 332 -20.97 1.16 11.13
N PHE A 333 -20.82 2.17 11.97
CA PHE A 333 -21.73 3.29 12.08
C PHE A 333 -20.95 4.59 11.98
N ARG A 334 -21.28 5.39 10.98
CA ARG A 334 -20.65 6.69 10.68
C ARG A 334 -21.59 7.81 11.09
N PHE A 335 -21.03 8.87 11.67
CA PHE A 335 -21.81 10.01 12.15
C PHE A 335 -20.94 11.26 12.27
N PRO A 336 -21.49 12.45 12.15
CA PRO A 336 -20.75 13.68 12.41
C PRO A 336 -20.59 13.90 13.93
N VAL A 337 -19.42 14.44 14.33
CA VAL A 337 -19.13 14.86 15.69
C VAL A 337 -18.78 16.36 15.63
N ALA A 338 -19.73 17.23 15.88
CA ALA A 338 -19.63 18.66 15.57
C ALA A 338 -19.25 18.87 14.09
N SER A 339 -18.09 19.46 13.82
CA SER A 339 -17.58 19.65 12.45
C SER A 339 -16.63 18.53 11.99
N LEU A 340 -16.60 17.39 12.67
CA LEU A 340 -15.68 16.28 12.38
C LEU A 340 -16.46 15.06 11.89
N SER A 341 -15.76 14.17 11.15
CA SER A 341 -16.28 12.87 10.75
C SER A 341 -15.89 11.81 11.78
N GLY A 342 -16.85 11.04 12.28
CA GLY A 342 -16.62 9.97 13.26
C GLY A 342 -17.16 8.64 12.79
N ALA A 343 -16.64 7.54 13.33
CA ALA A 343 -17.22 6.21 13.20
C ALA A 343 -16.94 5.36 14.43
N VAL A 344 -17.90 4.48 14.73
CA VAL A 344 -17.73 3.29 15.55
C VAL A 344 -17.81 2.08 14.63
N PHE A 345 -16.91 1.15 14.79
CA PHE A 345 -16.85 -0.05 13.96
C PHE A 345 -16.47 -1.27 14.77
N GLY A 346 -16.85 -2.41 14.29
CA GLY A 346 -16.52 -3.68 14.95
C GLY A 346 -16.69 -4.84 14.01
N GLU A 347 -16.21 -5.98 14.48
CA GLU A 347 -16.23 -7.21 13.71
C GLU A 347 -16.20 -8.39 14.68
N TYR A 348 -16.99 -9.40 14.37
CA TYR A 348 -16.98 -10.67 15.09
C TYR A 348 -16.82 -11.80 14.11
N ALA A 349 -15.85 -12.68 14.35
CA ALA A 349 -15.59 -13.85 13.53
C ALA A 349 -15.63 -15.14 14.36
N TRP A 350 -16.15 -16.20 13.76
CA TRP A 350 -16.30 -17.49 14.39
C TRP A 350 -15.98 -18.62 13.41
N ASN A 351 -14.98 -19.45 13.73
CA ASN A 351 -14.73 -20.70 13.03
C ASN A 351 -15.69 -21.78 13.50
N ILE A 352 -16.66 -22.14 12.69
CA ILE A 352 -17.69 -23.16 13.04
C ILE A 352 -17.10 -24.56 13.20
N ASP A 353 -15.96 -24.86 12.55
CA ASP A 353 -15.20 -26.11 12.69
C ASP A 353 -14.09 -26.04 13.77
N GLY A 354 -14.02 -24.97 14.56
CA GLY A 354 -12.92 -24.70 15.47
C GLY A 354 -12.68 -25.79 16.51
N ASN A 355 -13.74 -26.40 17.04
CA ASN A 355 -13.60 -27.51 17.99
C ASN A 355 -13.01 -28.76 17.33
N ARG A 356 -13.40 -29.05 16.11
CA ARG A 356 -12.81 -30.12 15.31
C ARG A 356 -11.36 -29.80 14.97
N ARG A 357 -11.06 -28.54 14.64
CA ARG A 357 -9.69 -28.07 14.40
C ARG A 357 -8.83 -28.30 15.66
N ALA A 358 -9.32 -27.95 16.85
CA ALA A 358 -8.64 -28.19 18.12
C ALA A 358 -8.32 -29.67 18.33
N SER A 359 -9.27 -30.58 18.05
CA SER A 359 -9.09 -32.02 18.27
C SER A 359 -7.97 -32.66 17.44
N PHE A 360 -7.56 -32.03 16.34
CA PHE A 360 -6.43 -32.46 15.51
C PHE A 360 -5.12 -31.70 15.80
N SER A 361 -5.15 -30.76 16.74
CA SER A 361 -3.98 -29.96 17.12
C SER A 361 -3.20 -30.58 18.28
N ALA A 362 -2.14 -29.92 18.72
CA ALA A 362 -1.43 -30.24 19.96
C ALA A 362 -2.27 -29.95 21.20
N TYR A 363 -3.44 -29.33 21.07
CA TYR A 363 -4.31 -28.88 22.15
C TYR A 363 -5.74 -29.45 22.04
N PRO A 364 -5.91 -30.79 21.99
CA PRO A 364 -7.20 -31.40 21.63
C PRO A 364 -8.30 -31.15 22.66
N THR A 365 -7.95 -30.77 23.89
CA THR A 365 -8.88 -30.45 24.97
C THR A 365 -9.26 -28.97 25.04
N GLN A 366 -8.59 -28.11 24.31
CA GLN A 366 -8.82 -26.65 24.26
C GLN A 366 -9.93 -26.30 23.24
N THR A 367 -11.10 -26.89 23.45
CA THR A 367 -12.29 -26.60 22.64
C THR A 367 -12.86 -25.22 23.00
N GLY A 368 -13.51 -24.56 22.03
CA GLY A 368 -14.10 -23.23 22.26
C GLY A 368 -13.17 -22.04 21.95
N GLU A 369 -11.89 -22.27 21.67
CA GLU A 369 -10.91 -21.24 21.29
C GLU A 369 -11.01 -20.90 19.78
N ASN A 370 -12.23 -20.59 19.31
CA ASN A 370 -12.57 -20.48 17.90
C ASN A 370 -13.23 -19.15 17.50
N LYS A 371 -13.06 -18.12 18.31
CA LYS A 371 -13.69 -16.80 18.12
C LYS A 371 -12.64 -15.71 18.01
N ALA A 372 -12.95 -14.70 17.19
CA ALA A 372 -12.19 -13.46 17.13
C ALA A 372 -13.14 -12.27 17.09
N TRP A 373 -12.71 -11.12 17.60
CA TRP A 373 -13.50 -9.90 17.49
C TRP A 373 -12.62 -8.65 17.59
N MET A 374 -13.11 -7.57 17.04
CA MET A 374 -12.55 -6.24 17.12
C MET A 374 -13.65 -5.23 17.41
N LEU A 375 -13.33 -4.21 18.20
CA LEU A 375 -14.18 -3.04 18.42
C LEU A 375 -13.31 -1.78 18.40
N GLY A 376 -13.71 -0.78 17.65
CA GLY A 376 -12.94 0.43 17.46
C GLY A 376 -13.76 1.67 17.19
N LEU A 377 -13.07 2.78 17.24
CA LEU A 377 -13.61 4.09 16.92
C LEU A 377 -12.58 4.91 16.13
N SER A 378 -13.07 5.85 15.33
CA SER A 378 -12.23 6.80 14.60
C SER A 378 -12.87 8.18 14.57
N LEU A 379 -11.99 9.19 14.46
CA LEU A 379 -12.35 10.60 14.35
C LEU A 379 -11.42 11.26 13.35
N ALA A 380 -11.96 12.12 12.49
CA ALA A 380 -11.17 12.78 11.45
C ALA A 380 -11.70 14.17 11.11
N SER A 381 -10.92 14.91 10.35
CA SER A 381 -11.36 16.15 9.71
C SER A 381 -12.64 15.91 8.91
N SER A 382 -13.50 16.94 8.83
CA SER A 382 -14.71 16.91 8.01
C SER A 382 -14.45 16.41 6.58
N GLY A 383 -15.30 15.55 6.09
CA GLY A 383 -15.23 14.96 4.74
C GLY A 383 -14.14 13.89 4.56
N VAL A 384 -13.37 13.53 5.59
CA VAL A 384 -12.48 12.36 5.57
C VAL A 384 -13.32 11.12 5.87
N PRO A 385 -13.42 10.15 4.94
CA PRO A 385 -14.23 8.95 5.14
C PRO A 385 -13.76 8.16 6.35
N GLN A 386 -14.70 7.79 7.21
CA GLN A 386 -14.48 6.93 8.37
C GLN A 386 -15.23 5.62 8.22
N GLY A 387 -14.84 4.58 8.95
CA GLY A 387 -15.50 3.27 8.92
C GLY A 387 -14.57 2.12 9.26
N LEU A 388 -14.96 0.89 8.92
CA LEU A 388 -14.20 -0.34 9.10
C LEU A 388 -13.09 -0.43 8.05
N GLN A 389 -12.12 0.45 8.11
CA GLN A 389 -10.95 0.46 7.23
C GLN A 389 -9.71 -0.01 7.97
N GLN A 390 -8.73 -0.45 7.22
CA GLN A 390 -7.46 -0.92 7.76
C GLN A 390 -6.52 0.25 7.98
N GLY A 391 -6.42 0.69 9.22
CA GLY A 391 -5.53 1.76 9.64
C GLY A 391 -5.88 3.14 9.07
N PRO A 392 -5.27 4.20 9.57
CA PRO A 392 -5.49 5.55 9.10
C PRO A 392 -4.79 5.74 7.75
N THR A 393 -5.54 6.10 6.74
CA THR A 393 -5.04 6.29 5.38
C THR A 393 -5.45 7.64 4.80
N LEU A 394 -6.21 8.46 5.53
CA LEU A 394 -6.88 9.67 5.05
C LEU A 394 -7.70 9.46 3.77
N GLY A 395 -8.14 8.21 3.55
CA GLY A 395 -8.86 7.81 2.34
C GLY A 395 -8.02 7.92 1.06
N SER A 396 -8.67 8.08 -0.07
CA SER A 396 -8.03 8.28 -1.38
C SER A 396 -7.57 9.72 -1.62
N SER A 397 -8.06 10.69 -0.85
CA SER A 397 -7.77 12.11 -1.04
C SER A 397 -7.08 12.70 0.18
N ALA A 398 -5.75 12.58 0.24
CA ALA A 398 -4.93 13.28 1.22
C ALA A 398 -4.87 14.77 0.86
N LYS A 399 -5.78 15.57 1.41
CA LYS A 399 -5.80 17.03 1.27
C LYS A 399 -4.99 17.66 2.38
N LYS A 400 -4.25 18.72 2.06
CA LYS A 400 -3.50 19.50 3.02
C LYS A 400 -4.35 19.88 4.24
N GLY A 401 -3.81 19.64 5.44
CA GLY A 401 -4.44 19.99 6.71
C GLY A 401 -5.45 18.96 7.23
N THR A 402 -5.76 17.91 6.47
CA THR A 402 -6.65 16.83 6.96
C THR A 402 -5.89 15.90 7.89
N TRP A 403 -6.61 15.35 8.85
CA TRP A 403 -6.10 14.38 9.82
C TRP A 403 -7.14 13.31 10.15
N GLU A 404 -6.66 12.20 10.70
CA GLU A 404 -7.46 11.07 11.17
C GLU A 404 -6.79 10.44 12.38
N VAL A 405 -7.58 10.04 13.37
CA VAL A 405 -7.15 9.20 14.51
C VAL A 405 -8.08 8.01 14.60
N ARG A 406 -7.50 6.84 14.84
CA ARG A 406 -8.21 5.57 14.94
C ARG A 406 -7.65 4.75 16.09
N THR A 407 -8.53 4.08 16.81
CA THR A 407 -8.13 3.09 17.83
C THR A 407 -9.09 1.91 17.83
N TYR A 408 -8.59 0.73 18.15
CA TYR A 408 -9.39 -0.44 18.35
C TYR A 408 -8.72 -1.41 19.34
N TYR A 409 -9.54 -2.25 19.92
CA TYR A 409 -9.11 -3.43 20.66
C TYR A 409 -9.53 -4.67 19.89
N GLN A 410 -8.64 -5.66 19.80
CA GLN A 410 -8.95 -6.94 19.15
C GLN A 410 -8.50 -8.12 19.98
N ARG A 411 -9.18 -9.24 19.77
CA ARG A 411 -8.92 -10.52 20.40
C ARG A 411 -9.09 -11.63 19.38
N ILE A 412 -8.07 -12.48 19.24
CA ILE A 412 -8.05 -13.60 18.30
C ILE A 412 -7.71 -14.86 19.07
N GLN A 413 -8.66 -15.79 19.17
CA GLN A 413 -8.43 -17.11 19.75
C GLN A 413 -7.69 -18.03 18.78
N GLN A 414 -7.06 -19.10 19.30
CA GLN A 414 -6.12 -19.96 18.57
C GLN A 414 -6.68 -20.55 17.27
N PHE A 415 -7.93 -21.01 17.27
CA PHE A 415 -8.54 -21.74 16.17
C PHE A 415 -9.57 -20.93 15.40
N ALA A 416 -9.62 -19.61 15.62
CA ALA A 416 -10.65 -18.73 15.08
C ALA A 416 -10.50 -18.42 13.60
N LEU A 417 -9.27 -18.13 13.15
CA LEU A 417 -8.98 -17.54 11.85
C LEU A 417 -7.90 -18.30 11.12
N ASP A 418 -7.78 -18.00 9.83
CA ASP A 418 -6.65 -18.41 9.01
C ASP A 418 -5.42 -17.57 9.39
N GLN A 419 -4.44 -18.21 9.97
CA GLN A 419 -3.22 -17.57 10.43
C GLN A 419 -2.39 -16.94 9.30
N ASN A 420 -2.61 -17.39 8.05
CA ASN A 420 -1.94 -16.83 6.88
C ASN A 420 -2.64 -15.58 6.33
N MET A 421 -3.86 -15.32 6.76
CA MET A 421 -4.70 -14.23 6.25
C MET A 421 -4.79 -13.04 7.21
N ILE A 422 -4.44 -13.21 8.49
CA ILE A 422 -4.45 -12.11 9.47
C ILE A 422 -3.35 -11.10 9.17
N ASP A 423 -3.59 -9.85 9.57
CA ASP A 423 -2.71 -8.72 9.31
C ASP A 423 -1.35 -8.86 10.01
N SER A 424 -0.27 -8.75 9.25
CA SER A 424 1.10 -8.76 9.74
C SER A 424 1.55 -7.45 10.39
N ASP A 425 0.82 -6.38 10.17
CA ASP A 425 1.17 -5.06 10.69
C ASP A 425 0.73 -4.82 12.14
N PHE A 426 0.03 -5.79 12.78
CA PHE A 426 -0.28 -5.68 14.21
C PHE A 426 0.04 -6.96 14.97
N PHE A 427 -0.86 -7.96 15.08
CA PHE A 427 -0.57 -9.14 15.91
C PHE A 427 0.22 -10.24 15.22
N GLU A 428 0.10 -10.36 13.92
CA GLU A 428 0.69 -11.40 13.08
C GLU A 428 0.42 -12.86 13.51
N ARG A 429 -0.29 -13.09 14.63
CA ARG A 429 -0.54 -14.43 15.18
C ARG A 429 -1.90 -14.53 15.86
N THR A 430 -2.43 -15.76 15.92
CA THR A 430 -3.58 -16.11 16.75
C THR A 430 -3.18 -16.35 18.21
N ASN A 431 -4.15 -16.54 19.09
CA ASN A 431 -4.00 -16.61 20.54
C ASN A 431 -3.42 -15.31 21.13
N MET A 432 -3.86 -14.17 20.61
CA MET A 432 -3.41 -12.84 21.01
C MET A 432 -4.58 -11.88 21.25
N GLU A 433 -4.38 -10.94 22.16
CA GLU A 433 -5.30 -9.81 22.39
C GLU A 433 -4.52 -8.52 22.64
N GLY A 434 -5.12 -7.36 22.32
CA GLY A 434 -4.50 -6.08 22.59
C GLY A 434 -5.14 -4.91 21.86
N TYR A 435 -4.53 -3.75 21.98
CA TYR A 435 -5.04 -2.51 21.42
C TYR A 435 -4.08 -1.91 20.40
N PHE A 436 -4.67 -1.17 19.48
CA PHE A 436 -4.00 -0.44 18.43
C PHE A 436 -4.49 1.01 18.40
N ILE A 437 -3.58 1.95 18.25
CA ILE A 437 -3.88 3.36 18.03
C ILE A 437 -3.04 3.89 16.88
N ALA A 438 -3.65 4.69 16.03
CA ALA A 438 -2.94 5.29 14.92
C ALA A 438 -3.48 6.67 14.59
N GLY A 439 -2.61 7.55 14.11
CA GLY A 439 -2.95 8.87 13.62
C GLY A 439 -2.31 9.14 12.28
N ALA A 440 -3.01 9.85 11.41
CA ALA A 440 -2.48 10.32 10.14
C ALA A 440 -2.75 11.82 9.96
N TYR A 441 -1.84 12.50 9.27
CA TYR A 441 -1.92 13.92 8.93
C TYR A 441 -1.35 14.16 7.54
N SER A 442 -2.02 15.03 6.77
CA SER A 442 -1.56 15.45 5.44
C SER A 442 -0.99 16.88 5.52
N PRO A 443 0.33 17.07 5.56
CA PRO A 443 0.95 18.40 5.60
C PRO A 443 0.81 19.16 4.28
N VAL A 444 0.77 18.44 3.17
CA VAL A 444 0.54 18.95 1.81
C VAL A 444 -0.29 17.94 1.02
N ASN A 445 -0.91 18.36 -0.08
CA ASN A 445 -1.68 17.45 -0.93
C ASN A 445 -0.81 16.27 -1.40
N GLY A 446 -1.33 15.05 -1.29
CA GLY A 446 -0.66 13.83 -1.71
C GLY A 446 0.40 13.29 -0.74
N ILE A 447 0.82 14.05 0.29
CA ILE A 447 1.75 13.57 1.33
C ILE A 447 0.97 13.25 2.60
N ILE A 448 1.19 12.06 3.15
CA ILE A 448 0.58 11.59 4.40
C ILE A 448 1.69 11.17 5.35
N THR A 449 1.68 11.70 6.57
CA THR A 449 2.45 11.17 7.69
C THR A 449 1.54 10.33 8.56
N THR A 450 2.01 9.15 9.00
CA THR A 450 1.22 8.25 9.85
C THR A 450 2.07 7.73 10.98
N LEU A 451 1.51 7.72 12.19
CA LEU A 451 2.10 7.09 13.37
C LEU A 451 1.16 5.99 13.86
N ARG A 452 1.69 4.79 14.12
CA ARG A 452 0.93 3.64 14.64
C ARG A 452 1.63 3.07 15.86
N TYR A 453 0.84 2.68 16.83
CA TYR A 453 1.30 1.96 17.99
C TYR A 453 0.34 0.82 18.32
N GLY A 454 0.90 -0.37 18.51
CA GLY A 454 0.17 -1.56 18.94
C GLY A 454 0.80 -2.19 20.16
N ASN A 455 -0.04 -2.71 21.07
CA ASN A 455 0.42 -3.45 22.22
C ASN A 455 -0.50 -4.66 22.44
N GLY A 456 0.10 -5.84 22.56
CA GLY A 456 -0.63 -7.07 22.69
C GLY A 456 0.05 -8.06 23.64
N LYS A 457 -0.75 -9.04 24.06
CA LYS A 457 -0.29 -10.15 24.89
C LYS A 457 -0.94 -11.44 24.45
N ARG A 458 -0.34 -12.56 24.85
CA ARG A 458 -0.93 -13.88 24.68
C ARG A 458 -2.24 -13.97 25.46
N LEU A 459 -3.23 -14.62 24.86
CA LEU A 459 -4.58 -14.73 25.37
C LEU A 459 -4.73 -15.92 26.33
N ASN A 460 -4.33 -17.10 25.89
CA ASN A 460 -4.41 -18.33 26.65
C ASN A 460 -3.01 -18.91 26.85
N ASP A 461 -2.55 -18.91 28.11
CA ASP A 461 -1.20 -19.35 28.48
C ASP A 461 -0.98 -20.87 28.34
N SER A 462 -2.05 -21.65 28.20
CA SER A 462 -1.97 -23.09 27.97
C SER A 462 -1.61 -23.48 26.55
N MET A 463 -1.62 -22.48 25.60
CA MET A 463 -1.35 -22.72 24.19
C MET A 463 -0.26 -21.79 23.69
N SER A 464 0.46 -22.21 22.66
CA SER A 464 1.37 -21.34 21.92
C SER A 464 0.59 -20.29 21.10
N THR A 465 1.29 -19.28 20.58
CA THR A 465 0.72 -18.40 19.58
C THR A 465 0.96 -19.00 18.19
N GLY A 466 -0.08 -19.05 17.36
CA GLY A 466 0.00 -19.54 15.98
C GLY A 466 0.09 -18.41 14.99
N GLY A 467 0.82 -18.63 13.88
CA GLY A 467 0.91 -17.68 12.77
C GLY A 467 2.08 -18.01 11.87
N PHE A 468 1.95 -17.62 10.62
CA PHE A 468 2.98 -17.82 9.60
C PHE A 468 3.70 -16.51 9.25
N ASN A 469 3.34 -15.45 9.87
CA ASN A 469 3.91 -14.17 9.56
C ASN A 469 5.35 -14.09 10.07
N ASP A 470 6.29 -13.93 9.15
CA ASP A 470 7.72 -14.05 9.39
C ASP A 470 8.36 -12.86 10.12
N ASP A 471 7.58 -11.85 10.48
CA ASP A 471 8.15 -10.64 11.06
C ASP A 471 8.71 -10.84 12.48
N SER A 472 8.21 -11.84 13.23
CA SER A 472 8.77 -12.28 14.52
C SER A 472 9.08 -13.77 14.51
N SER A 473 9.63 -14.27 13.42
CA SER A 473 9.84 -15.71 13.17
C SER A 473 10.79 -16.38 14.17
N ALA A 474 11.71 -15.64 14.77
CA ALA A 474 12.63 -16.16 15.77
C ALA A 474 11.94 -16.51 17.13
N VAL A 475 10.72 -15.98 17.37
CA VAL A 475 10.00 -16.18 18.64
C VAL A 475 8.97 -17.30 18.48
N GLY A 476 9.17 -18.44 19.14
CA GLY A 476 8.26 -19.60 19.06
C GLY A 476 6.86 -19.28 19.59
N THR A 477 6.75 -18.86 20.85
CA THR A 477 5.49 -18.43 21.48
C THR A 477 5.64 -17.01 21.99
N ILE A 478 4.86 -16.09 21.45
CA ILE A 478 4.87 -14.68 21.87
C ILE A 478 4.00 -14.54 23.12
N ASN A 479 4.57 -13.97 24.18
CA ASN A 479 3.86 -13.63 25.40
C ASN A 479 3.44 -12.16 25.44
N LYS A 480 4.30 -11.26 24.96
CA LYS A 480 4.02 -9.82 24.84
C LYS A 480 4.53 -9.32 23.50
N TYR A 481 3.78 -8.41 22.92
CA TYR A 481 4.06 -7.83 21.63
C TYR A 481 3.87 -6.31 21.62
N GLN A 482 4.81 -5.60 21.04
CA GLN A 482 4.73 -4.16 20.84
C GLN A 482 5.16 -3.80 19.42
N LEU A 483 4.48 -2.84 18.83
CA LEU A 483 4.75 -2.33 17.49
C LEU A 483 4.68 -0.80 17.51
N LEU A 484 5.71 -0.16 16.97
CA LEU A 484 5.72 1.26 16.63
C LEU A 484 6.07 1.40 15.15
N GLN A 485 5.26 2.14 14.41
CA GLN A 485 5.52 2.45 13.01
C GLN A 485 5.32 3.93 12.76
N ALA A 486 6.26 4.54 12.03
CA ALA A 486 6.15 5.91 11.52
C ALA A 486 6.33 5.90 10.00
N ASP A 487 5.30 6.32 9.27
CA ASP A 487 5.27 6.28 7.81
C ASP A 487 5.25 7.69 7.22
N LEU A 488 5.94 7.85 6.09
CA LEU A 488 5.78 8.94 5.15
C LEU A 488 5.32 8.36 3.82
N THR A 489 4.15 8.78 3.34
CA THR A 489 3.54 8.27 2.10
C THR A 489 3.36 9.41 1.12
N LEU A 490 3.89 9.27 -0.10
CA LEU A 490 3.53 10.04 -1.28
C LEU A 490 2.50 9.23 -2.07
N ARG A 491 1.37 9.82 -2.39
CA ARG A 491 0.29 9.22 -3.19
C ARG A 491 0.05 10.06 -4.45
N PHE A 492 -0.08 9.40 -5.59
CA PHE A 492 -0.32 10.02 -6.89
C PHE A 492 -1.28 9.21 -7.76
#